data_703e3f9b3c1c05cc78977996a73f03ce
#
_entry.id   703e3f9b3c1c05cc78977996a73f03ce
#
_cell.length_a   1.000
_cell.length_b   1.000
_cell.length_c   1.000
_cell.angle_alpha   90.00
_cell.angle_beta   90.00
_cell.angle_gamma   90.00
#
_symmetry.space_group_name_H-M   'P 1'
#
loop_
_entity.id
_entity.type
_entity.pdbx_description
1 polymer ?
#
loop_
_entity_poly.entity_id
_entity_poly.type
_entity_poly.pdbx_seq_one_letter_code
_entity_poly.pdbx_strand_id
1 'polypeptide(L)' 'DPTGCGDAYRSGLLYGIANGFDWLRTGRLAAVMGAIKIAHRGGQSHQPSREEIGERYRRAFGALPW' A
#
# COMPACT_ATOMS: atom_id res chain seq x y z
N ASP A 1 -5.40 12.53 -7.73
CA ASP A 1 -4.64 12.30 -8.96
C ASP A 1 -4.47 10.82 -9.21
N PRO A 2 -5.15 10.29 -10.24
CA PRO A 2 -5.07 8.85 -10.51
C PRO A 2 -3.65 8.38 -10.85
N THR A 3 -2.81 9.26 -11.35
CA THR A 3 -1.44 8.90 -11.67
C THR A 3 -0.67 8.51 -10.42
N GLY A 4 -0.79 9.31 -9.36
CA GLY A 4 -0.10 9.01 -8.11
C GLY A 4 -0.62 7.74 -7.46
N CYS A 5 -1.93 7.50 -7.55
CA CYS A 5 -2.53 6.30 -7.03
C CYS A 5 -2.02 5.06 -7.76
N GLY A 6 -1.89 5.15 -9.09
CA GLY A 6 -1.37 4.04 -9.88
C GLY A 6 0.06 3.70 -9.53
N ASP A 7 0.90 4.70 -9.30
CA ASP A 7 2.28 4.47 -8.89
C ASP A 7 2.36 3.79 -7.53
N ALA A 8 1.53 4.22 -6.58
CA ALA A 8 1.51 3.62 -5.25
C ALA A 8 1.07 2.16 -5.32
N TYR A 9 0.05 1.88 -6.14
CA TYR A 9 -0.44 0.52 -6.32
C TYR A 9 0.66 -0.37 -6.90
N ARG A 10 1.35 0.13 -7.91
CA ARG A 10 2.43 -0.61 -8.55
C ARG A 10 3.56 -0.88 -7.57
N SER A 11 3.90 0.11 -6.73
CA SER A 11 4.93 -0.06 -5.71
C SER A 11 4.55 -1.16 -4.72
N GLY A 12 3.27 -1.22 -4.34
CA GLY A 12 2.79 -2.28 -3.46
C GLY A 12 2.90 -3.65 -4.08
N LEU A 13 2.59 -3.76 -5.37
CA LEU A 13 2.73 -5.03 -6.08
C LEU A 13 4.19 -5.49 -6.10
N LEU A 14 5.10 -4.57 -6.43
CA LEU A 14 6.53 -4.90 -6.49
C LEU A 14 7.06 -5.30 -5.11
N TYR A 15 6.63 -4.60 -4.09
CA TYR A 15 7.05 -4.91 -2.73
C TYR A 15 6.60 -6.31 -2.34
N GLY A 16 5.35 -6.65 -2.62
CA GLY A 16 4.83 -7.97 -2.30
C GLY A 16 5.57 -9.08 -3.03
N ILE A 17 5.83 -8.89 -4.30
CA ILE A 17 6.55 -9.86 -5.10
C ILE A 17 7.98 -10.02 -4.58
N ALA A 18 8.65 -8.91 -4.29
CA ALA A 18 10.02 -8.93 -3.80
C ALA A 18 10.16 -9.63 -2.46
N ASN A 19 9.11 -9.59 -1.63
CA ASN A 19 9.13 -10.20 -0.32
C ASN A 19 8.49 -11.58 -0.28
N GLY A 20 8.12 -12.12 -1.43
CA GLY A 20 7.57 -13.46 -1.50
C GLY A 20 6.15 -13.60 -0.99
N PHE A 21 5.40 -12.51 -0.96
CA PHE A 21 4.00 -12.55 -0.55
C PHE A 21 3.17 -13.28 -1.60
N ASP A 22 2.10 -13.93 -1.15
CA ASP A 22 1.15 -14.54 -2.08
C ASP A 22 0.36 -13.44 -2.80
N TRP A 23 -0.35 -13.83 -3.85
CA TRP A 23 -1.09 -12.88 -4.67
C TRP A 23 -2.15 -12.12 -3.88
N LEU A 24 -2.84 -12.82 -2.98
CA LEU A 24 -3.87 -12.20 -2.17
C LEU A 24 -3.29 -11.09 -1.29
N ARG A 25 -2.21 -11.40 -0.60
CA ARG A 25 -1.56 -10.43 0.28
C ARG A 25 -0.96 -9.29 -0.52
N THR A 26 -0.33 -9.60 -1.64
CA THR A 26 0.25 -8.59 -2.52
C THR A 26 -0.81 -7.61 -3.02
N GLY A 27 -1.95 -8.13 -3.46
CA GLY A 27 -3.04 -7.29 -3.93
C GLY A 27 -3.61 -6.42 -2.83
N ARG A 28 -3.77 -6.97 -1.64
CA ARG A 28 -4.26 -6.19 -0.49
C ARG A 28 -3.29 -5.09 -0.11
N LEU A 29 -2.01 -5.40 -0.10
CA LEU A 29 -0.99 -4.40 0.20
C LEU A 29 -1.00 -3.28 -0.83
N ALA A 30 -1.09 -3.63 -2.09
CA ALA A 30 -1.15 -2.63 -3.15
C ALA A 30 -2.37 -1.73 -3.00
N ALA A 31 -3.51 -2.30 -2.66
CA ALA A 31 -4.73 -1.54 -2.44
C ALA A 31 -4.59 -0.57 -1.27
N VAL A 32 -3.95 -1.03 -0.19
CA VAL A 32 -3.71 -0.18 0.97
C VAL A 32 -2.79 0.98 0.60
N MET A 33 -1.74 0.72 -0.14
CA MET A 33 -0.81 1.78 -0.54
C MET A 33 -1.50 2.80 -1.44
N GLY A 34 -2.36 2.35 -2.35
CA GLY A 34 -3.14 3.25 -3.17
C GLY A 34 -4.08 4.11 -2.35
N ALA A 35 -4.74 3.51 -1.35
CA ALA A 35 -5.65 4.23 -0.47
C ALA A 35 -4.93 5.29 0.36
N ILE A 36 -3.74 4.96 0.85
CA ILE A 36 -2.94 5.93 1.60
C ILE A 36 -2.58 7.11 0.71
N LYS A 37 -2.21 6.85 -0.52
CA LYS A 37 -1.85 7.91 -1.46
C LYS A 37 -3.03 8.82 -1.73
N ILE A 38 -4.22 8.27 -1.87
CA ILE A 38 -5.43 9.07 -2.06
C ILE A 38 -5.72 9.93 -0.84
N ALA A 39 -5.55 9.35 0.35
CA ALA A 39 -5.82 10.07 1.60
C ALA A 39 -4.88 11.26 1.79
N HIS A 40 -3.70 11.20 1.20
CA HIS A 40 -2.70 12.27 1.27
C HIS A 40 -2.64 13.09 0.00
N ARG A 41 -3.72 13.12 -0.75
CA ARG A 41 -3.72 13.90 -1.98
C ARG A 41 -3.51 15.38 -1.64
N GLY A 42 -2.76 16.05 -2.49
CA GLY A 42 -2.35 17.43 -2.21
C GLY A 42 -1.07 17.49 -1.42
N GLY A 43 -0.72 16.43 -0.72
CA GLY A 43 0.58 16.31 -0.09
C GLY A 43 1.60 15.95 -1.15
N GLN A 44 2.80 16.42 -0.95
CA GLN A 44 3.83 16.16 -1.92
C GLN A 44 4.74 15.06 -1.43
N SER A 45 5.04 14.14 -2.29
CA SER A 45 6.05 13.13 -2.04
C SER A 45 5.88 12.39 -0.73
N HIS A 46 4.65 12.30 -0.23
CA HIS A 46 4.42 11.56 0.99
C HIS A 46 4.72 10.09 0.76
N GLN A 47 5.61 9.56 1.57
CA GLN A 47 5.89 8.13 1.54
C GLN A 47 5.50 7.54 2.88
N PRO A 48 4.51 6.66 2.89
CA PRO A 48 4.07 6.08 4.16
C PRO A 48 5.16 5.21 4.74
N SER A 49 5.28 5.26 6.07
CA SER A 49 6.21 4.38 6.75
C SER A 49 5.68 2.95 6.71
N ARG A 50 6.58 2.01 6.96
CA ARG A 50 6.18 0.62 7.07
C ARG A 50 5.12 0.43 8.15
N GLU A 51 5.25 1.16 9.24
CA GLU A 51 4.29 1.10 10.34
C GLU A 51 2.92 1.59 9.92
N GLU A 52 2.87 2.67 9.17
CA GLU A 52 1.60 3.21 8.67
C GLU A 52 0.93 2.22 7.73
N ILE A 53 1.69 1.63 6.82
CA ILE A 53 1.17 0.65 5.88
C ILE A 53 0.63 -0.55 6.65
N GLY A 54 1.38 -1.06 7.59
CA GLY A 54 0.96 -2.21 8.38
C GLY A 54 -0.30 -1.94 9.17
N GLU A 55 -0.40 -0.77 9.78
CA GLU A 55 -1.58 -0.43 10.55
C GLU A 55 -2.82 -0.31 9.68
N ARG A 56 -2.70 0.34 8.53
CA ARG A 56 -3.80 0.46 7.60
C ARG A 56 -4.25 -0.91 7.08
N TYR A 57 -3.28 -1.76 6.77
CA TYR A 57 -3.58 -3.11 6.32
C TYR A 57 -4.31 -3.88 7.41
N ARG A 58 -3.84 -3.80 8.65
CA ARG A 58 -4.46 -4.48 9.77
C ARG A 58 -5.90 -4.02 9.98
N ARG A 59 -6.15 -2.72 9.88
CA ARG A 59 -7.51 -2.18 10.00
C ARG A 59 -8.43 -2.71 8.92
N ALA A 60 -7.91 -2.81 7.70
CA ALA A 60 -8.73 -3.22 6.58
C ALA A 60 -8.97 -4.73 6.54
N PHE A 61 -7.99 -5.52 6.94
CA PHE A 61 -8.03 -6.97 6.72
C PHE A 61 -7.87 -7.79 7.98
N GLY A 62 -7.65 -7.16 9.11
CA GLY A 62 -7.60 -7.84 10.40
C GLY A 62 -6.27 -8.46 10.77
N ALA A 63 -5.25 -8.33 9.94
CA ALA A 63 -3.92 -8.88 10.21
C ALA A 63 -2.87 -8.02 9.53
N LEU A 64 -1.64 -8.08 10.04
CA LEU A 64 -0.51 -7.42 9.41
C LEU A 64 -0.10 -8.17 8.14
N PRO A 65 0.44 -7.46 7.12
CA PRO A 65 0.88 -8.12 5.91
C PRO A 65 2.20 -8.88 6.09
N TRP A 66 2.94 -8.50 7.11
CA TRP A 66 4.22 -9.14 7.40
C TRP A 66 4.28 -9.70 8.82
#